data_7ccc78e75c2c84e9a66471f6905e1f71
#
_entry.id   7ccc78e75c2c84e9a66471f6905e1f71
#
_cell.length_a   1.000
_cell.length_b   1.000
_cell.length_c   1.000
_cell.angle_alpha   90.00
_cell.angle_beta   90.00
_cell.angle_gamma   90.00
#
_symmetry.space_group_name_H-M   'P 1'
#
loop_
_entity.id
_entity.type
_entity.pdbx_description
1 polymer ?
#
loop_
_entity_poly.entity_id
_entity_poly.type
_entity_poly.pdbx_seq_one_letter_code
_entity_poly.pdbx_strand_id
1 'polypeptide(L)'
;MPSVVLTEKAESDLDNIHEHYLGIAGAQAALEIIATILQSFELLEHFPGSGRPSVVPDVRELVLGRYPFIAPYRFVEGQVQVLRVLHQRSERSQDW
;
A
#
# COMPACT_ATOMS: atom_id res chain seq x y z
N MET A 1 0.81 -19.47 -5.51
CA MET A 1 1.19 -18.05 -5.40
C MET A 1 0.59 -17.45 -4.14
N PRO A 2 1.34 -16.60 -3.42
CA PRO A 2 0.76 -15.95 -2.24
C PRO A 2 -0.40 -15.05 -2.63
N SER A 3 -1.40 -15.00 -1.78
CA SER A 3 -2.49 -14.04 -1.94
C SER A 3 -2.13 -12.72 -1.29
N VAL A 4 -2.77 -11.64 -1.74
CA VAL A 4 -2.61 -10.31 -1.16
C VAL A 4 -3.93 -9.90 -0.54
N VAL A 5 -3.90 -9.54 0.73
CA VAL A 5 -5.07 -9.01 1.43
C VAL A 5 -4.73 -7.64 2.03
N LEU A 6 -5.74 -6.82 2.17
CA LEU A 6 -5.60 -5.49 2.77
C LEU A 6 -6.29 -5.51 4.15
N THR A 7 -5.62 -4.90 5.13
CA THR A 7 -6.25 -4.68 6.44
C THR A 7 -7.35 -3.62 6.31
N GLU A 8 -8.21 -3.53 7.30
CA GLU A 8 -9.22 -2.47 7.34
C GLU A 8 -8.58 -1.08 7.30
N LYS A 9 -7.45 -0.91 7.97
CA LYS A 9 -6.73 0.37 7.94
C LYS A 9 -6.21 0.69 6.55
N ALA A 10 -5.69 -0.30 5.83
CA ALA A 10 -5.22 -0.12 4.46
C ALA A 10 -6.37 0.25 3.52
N GLU A 11 -7.51 -0.41 3.65
CA GLU A 11 -8.70 -0.09 2.87
C GLU A 11 -9.18 1.32 3.15
N SER A 12 -9.20 1.72 4.41
CA SER A 12 -9.56 3.08 4.82
C SER A 12 -8.59 4.11 4.25
N ASP A 13 -7.29 3.78 4.24
CA ASP A 13 -6.29 4.66 3.64
C ASP A 13 -6.57 4.88 2.15
N LEU A 14 -6.91 3.81 1.43
CA LEU A 14 -7.24 3.92 0.00
C LEU A 14 -8.49 4.77 -0.23
N ASP A 15 -9.51 4.61 0.60
CA ASP A 15 -10.72 5.44 0.51
C ASP A 15 -10.38 6.92 0.72
N ASN A 16 -9.53 7.23 1.68
CA ASN A 16 -9.11 8.60 1.95
C ASN A 16 -8.27 9.17 0.80
N ILE A 17 -7.40 8.38 0.21
CA ILE A 17 -6.62 8.79 -0.96
C ILE A 17 -7.57 9.08 -2.12
N HIS A 18 -8.52 8.20 -2.37
CA HIS A 18 -9.51 8.39 -3.42
C HIS A 18 -10.29 9.70 -3.23
N GLU A 19 -10.81 9.93 -2.03
CA GLU A 19 -11.55 11.15 -1.73
C GLU A 19 -10.72 12.41 -1.93
N HIS A 20 -9.47 12.37 -1.48
CA HIS A 20 -8.57 13.51 -1.63
C HIS A 20 -8.39 13.87 -3.11
N TYR A 21 -8.07 12.89 -3.94
CA TYR A 21 -7.85 13.15 -5.37
C TYR A 21 -9.14 13.41 -6.14
N LEU A 22 -10.27 12.86 -5.68
CA LEU A 22 -11.56 13.19 -6.25
C LEU A 22 -11.83 14.69 -6.14
N GLY A 23 -11.48 15.28 -4.99
CA GLY A 23 -11.69 16.72 -4.76
C GLY A 23 -10.77 17.63 -5.56
N ILE A 24 -9.52 17.19 -5.83
CA ILE A 24 -8.53 18.07 -6.47
C ILE A 24 -8.28 17.76 -7.94
N ALA A 25 -8.60 16.56 -8.41
CA ALA A 25 -8.24 16.12 -9.77
C ALA A 25 -9.40 15.46 -10.51
N GLY A 26 -10.52 15.20 -9.87
CA GLY A 26 -11.70 14.62 -10.50
C GLY A 26 -11.76 13.11 -10.40
N ALA A 27 -12.91 12.55 -10.78
CA ALA A 27 -13.23 11.13 -10.59
C ALA A 27 -12.29 10.21 -11.36
N GLN A 28 -12.00 10.53 -12.61
CA GLN A 28 -11.18 9.67 -13.44
C GLN A 28 -9.75 9.59 -12.92
N ALA A 29 -9.16 10.73 -12.55
CA ALA A 29 -7.81 10.76 -12.00
C ALA A 29 -7.74 9.99 -10.69
N ALA A 30 -8.75 10.15 -9.82
CA ALA A 30 -8.80 9.43 -8.55
C ALA A 30 -8.84 7.92 -8.78
N LEU A 31 -9.66 7.44 -9.72
CA LEU A 31 -9.73 6.01 -10.05
C LEU A 31 -8.40 5.49 -10.62
N GLU A 32 -7.74 6.27 -11.47
CA GLU A 32 -6.44 5.86 -12.04
C GLU A 32 -5.37 5.70 -10.97
N ILE A 33 -5.35 6.60 -9.99
CA ILE A 33 -4.40 6.52 -8.88
C ILE A 33 -4.63 5.25 -8.07
N ILE A 34 -5.87 4.97 -7.70
CA ILE A 34 -6.21 3.77 -6.96
C ILE A 34 -5.87 2.50 -7.76
N ALA A 35 -6.21 2.49 -9.05
CA ALA A 35 -5.90 1.34 -9.91
C ALA A 35 -4.39 1.09 -9.97
N THR A 36 -3.59 2.14 -10.08
CA THR A 36 -2.13 2.03 -10.12
C THR A 36 -1.58 1.47 -8.81
N ILE A 37 -2.13 1.93 -7.67
CA ILE A 37 -1.73 1.41 -6.35
C ILE A 37 -2.06 -0.09 -6.26
N LEU A 38 -3.26 -0.47 -6.65
CA LEU A 38 -3.68 -1.88 -6.58
C LEU A 38 -2.85 -2.77 -7.51
N GLN A 39 -2.49 -2.28 -8.69
CA GLN A 39 -1.59 -3.01 -9.60
C GLN A 39 -0.22 -3.25 -8.97
N SER A 40 0.26 -2.28 -8.19
CA SER A 40 1.54 -2.45 -7.49
C SER A 40 1.48 -3.59 -6.47
N PHE A 41 0.32 -3.81 -5.86
CA PHE A 41 0.14 -4.92 -4.93
C PHE A 41 0.18 -6.27 -5.62
N GLU A 42 -0.24 -6.36 -6.88
CA GLU A 42 -0.15 -7.61 -7.64
C GLU A 42 1.30 -8.09 -7.77
N LEU A 43 2.25 -7.15 -7.81
CA LEU A 43 3.66 -7.50 -7.84
C LEU A 43 4.05 -8.34 -6.62
N LEU A 44 3.45 -8.09 -5.48
CA LEU A 44 3.74 -8.81 -4.25
C LEU A 44 3.26 -10.26 -4.28
N GLU A 45 2.30 -10.60 -5.14
CA GLU A 45 1.87 -11.98 -5.34
C GLU A 45 3.00 -12.83 -5.93
N HIS A 46 3.83 -12.21 -6.76
CA HIS A 46 4.94 -12.89 -7.45
C HIS A 46 6.26 -12.70 -6.73
N PHE A 47 6.46 -11.53 -6.11
CA PHE A 47 7.73 -11.15 -5.50
C PHE A 47 7.48 -10.55 -4.10
N PRO A 48 7.13 -11.40 -3.11
CA PRO A 48 6.81 -10.89 -1.77
C PRO A 48 7.96 -10.15 -1.10
N GLY A 49 9.20 -10.40 -1.51
CA GLY A 49 10.36 -9.74 -0.96
C GLY A 49 10.76 -8.45 -1.65
N SER A 50 9.95 -7.94 -2.61
CA SER A 50 10.35 -6.79 -3.41
C SER A 50 10.37 -5.45 -2.64
N GLY A 51 9.67 -5.36 -1.51
CA GLY A 51 9.72 -4.16 -0.68
C GLY A 51 11.04 -4.06 0.09
N ARG A 52 11.37 -2.84 0.52
CA ARG A 52 12.56 -2.60 1.33
C ARG A 52 12.29 -2.93 2.80
N PRO A 53 13.32 -3.33 3.58
CA PRO A 53 13.13 -3.52 5.01
C PRO A 53 12.67 -2.24 5.69
N SER A 54 11.82 -2.38 6.71
CA SER A 54 11.39 -1.26 7.53
C SER A 54 12.08 -1.31 8.89
N VAL A 55 11.80 -0.32 9.74
CA VAL A 55 12.30 -0.32 11.12
C VAL A 55 11.60 -1.35 11.99
N VAL A 56 10.45 -1.86 11.54
CA VAL A 56 9.71 -2.90 12.24
C VAL A 56 10.15 -4.26 11.69
N PRO A 57 10.60 -5.20 12.54
CA PRO A 57 10.96 -6.54 12.07
C PRO A 57 9.79 -7.20 11.36
N ASP A 58 10.09 -7.96 10.32
CA ASP A 58 9.13 -8.69 9.49
C ASP A 58 8.17 -7.81 8.69
N VAL A 59 8.32 -6.50 8.73
CA VAL A 59 7.56 -5.57 7.91
C VAL A 59 8.47 -4.97 6.85
N ARG A 60 8.02 -5.01 5.60
CA ARG A 60 8.68 -4.36 4.47
C ARG A 60 7.82 -3.21 3.99
N GLU A 61 8.42 -2.29 3.24
CA GLU A 61 7.72 -1.15 2.66
C GLU A 61 7.81 -1.22 1.15
N LEU A 62 6.66 -1.32 0.48
CA LEU A 62 6.62 -1.21 -0.97
C LEU A 62 6.51 0.27 -1.34
N VAL A 63 7.49 0.76 -2.10
CA VAL A 63 7.47 2.13 -2.60
C VAL A 63 6.63 2.16 -3.86
N LEU A 64 5.60 2.99 -3.88
CA LEU A 64 4.64 3.05 -4.98
C LEU A 64 5.08 4.00 -6.09
N GLY A 65 6.36 4.20 -6.22
CA GLY A 65 7.12 4.81 -7.32
C GLY A 65 6.56 6.08 -7.93
N ARG A 66 5.46 5.98 -8.66
CA ARG A 66 4.86 7.08 -9.40
C ARG A 66 4.15 8.09 -8.50
N TYR A 67 3.65 7.65 -7.35
CA TYR A 67 2.93 8.49 -6.42
C TYR A 67 3.67 8.50 -5.08
N PRO A 68 3.48 9.56 -4.25
CA PRO A 68 4.27 9.71 -3.02
C PRO A 68 3.75 8.83 -1.87
N PHE A 69 3.46 7.58 -2.15
CA PHE A 69 2.92 6.65 -1.16
C PHE A 69 3.83 5.45 -0.98
N ILE A 70 3.78 4.91 0.22
CA ILE A 70 4.41 3.62 0.56
C ILE A 70 3.35 2.71 1.16
N ALA A 71 3.54 1.41 1.00
CA ALA A 71 2.64 0.42 1.54
C ALA A 71 3.41 -0.55 2.44
N PRO A 72 3.40 -0.33 3.77
CA PRO A 72 3.96 -1.32 4.69
C PRO A 72 3.16 -2.62 4.59
N TYR A 73 3.87 -3.75 4.53
CA TYR A 73 3.25 -5.05 4.44
C TYR A 73 4.11 -6.10 5.14
N ARG A 74 3.49 -7.24 5.43
CA ARG A 74 4.21 -8.41 5.93
C ARG A 74 3.80 -9.65 5.14
N PHE A 75 4.68 -10.63 5.12
CA PHE A 75 4.42 -11.91 4.49
C PHE A 75 4.34 -12.97 5.59
N VAL A 76 3.15 -13.53 5.78
CA VAL A 76 2.88 -14.47 6.86
C VAL A 76 2.06 -15.64 6.30
N GLU A 77 2.56 -16.84 6.50
CA GLU A 77 1.84 -18.08 6.15
C GLU A 77 1.35 -18.10 4.70
N GLY A 78 2.21 -17.70 3.77
CA GLY A 78 1.87 -17.70 2.34
C GLY A 78 0.96 -16.57 1.92
N GLN A 79 0.71 -15.58 2.78
CA GLN A 79 -0.17 -14.47 2.50
C GLN A 79 0.55 -13.14 2.70
N VAL A 80 0.38 -12.24 1.75
CA VAL A 80 0.87 -10.86 1.88
C VAL A 80 -0.26 -10.04 2.51
N GLN A 81 0.04 -9.40 3.63
CA GLN A 81 -0.90 -8.51 4.32
C GLN A 81 -0.42 -7.08 4.14
N VAL A 82 -1.15 -6.28 3.38
CA VAL A 82 -0.87 -4.85 3.26
C VAL A 82 -1.47 -4.16 4.48
N LEU A 83 -0.60 -3.59 5.31
CA LEU A 83 -0.98 -3.06 6.62
C LEU A 83 -1.52 -1.64 6.52
N ARG A 84 -0.90 -0.81 5.71
CA ARG A 84 -1.27 0.59 5.51
C ARG A 84 -0.92 1.03 4.09
N VAL A 85 -1.49 2.17 3.67
CA VAL A 85 -1.04 2.93 2.50
C VAL A 85 -0.82 4.35 2.99
N LEU A 86 0.44 4.75 3.11
CA LEU A 86 0.83 6.00 3.77
C LEU A 86 1.58 6.91 2.81
N HIS A 87 1.47 8.21 3.05
CA HIS A 87 2.32 9.15 2.36
C HIS A 87 3.77 8.94 2.80
N GLN A 88 4.73 9.10 1.88
CA GLN A 88 6.16 8.88 2.17
C GLN A 88 6.69 9.70 3.33
N ARG A 89 6.10 10.87 3.56
CA ARG A 89 6.52 11.78 4.63
C ARG A 89 5.80 11.56 5.95
N SER A 90 4.85 10.63 6.00
CA SER A 90 4.13 10.32 7.23
C SER A 90 5.05 9.62 8.22
N GLU A 91 4.86 9.88 9.51
CA GLU A 91 5.52 9.10 10.54
C GLU A 91 5.02 7.67 10.49
N ARG A 92 5.96 6.71 10.58
CA ARG A 92 5.61 5.29 10.66
C ARG A 92 5.35 4.94 12.10
N SER A 93 4.14 4.49 12.37
CA SER A 93 3.83 3.85 13.63
C SER A 93 4.45 2.44 13.64
N GLN A 94 4.87 1.97 14.81
CA GLN A 94 5.22 0.57 14.97
C GLN A 94 3.99 -0.28 15.26
N ASP A 95 2.86 0.36 15.37
CA ASP A 95 1.60 -0.22 15.78
C ASP A 95 0.62 -0.14 14.61
N TRP A 96 0.80 -1.07 13.70
CA TRP A 96 -0.01 -1.12 12.47
C TRP A 96 -1.46 -1.58 12.74
#